data_733b3628c653d65f5d83c07963aa56e1
#
_entry.id   733b3628c653d65f5d83c07963aa56e1
#
_cell.length_a   1.000
_cell.length_b   1.000
_cell.length_c   1.000
_cell.angle_alpha   90.00
_cell.angle_beta   90.00
_cell.angle_gamma   90.00
#
_symmetry.space_group_name_H-M   'P 1'
#
loop_
_entity.id
_entity.type
_entity.pdbx_description
1 polymer ?
#
loop_
_entity_poly.entity_id
_entity_poly.type
_entity_poly.pdbx_seq_one_letter_code
_entity_poly.pdbx_strand_id
1 'polypeptide(L)'
;MPNPFVCRVIASIFLLIFSQQIQAAELTIDVLDSTGSPIENAVVYAEPDNKSSIPAANAIIEQRGKQFNPLVSVVQAGTDVTFPNFDSVRHHVYSFSPAKTFELKLYSGVPTSPVKFDKAGTVVLGCNIHDYMVAFIHVVDTPYFAKTNKLGKAVLRDLPNGNYTLKAWHYALAKEKEIVEKQVLVKESQTIVMPLSLKPFMIPAKK
;
A
#
# COMPACT_ATOMS: atom_id res chain seq x y z
N MET A 1 -31.42 44.24 64.88
CA MET A 1 -30.12 44.11 64.19
C MET A 1 -30.28 43.06 63.11
N PRO A 2 -30.41 43.41 61.85
CA PRO A 2 -30.59 42.41 60.82
C PRO A 2 -29.25 42.00 60.22
N ASN A 3 -29.14 40.70 59.98
CA ASN A 3 -28.02 39.97 59.39
C ASN A 3 -28.05 40.12 57.84
N PRO A 4 -26.99 40.50 57.15
CA PRO A 4 -27.01 40.56 55.70
C PRO A 4 -26.73 39.16 55.09
N PHE A 5 -27.70 38.65 54.39
CA PHE A 5 -27.53 37.47 53.51
C PHE A 5 -26.55 37.80 52.38
N VAL A 6 -25.36 37.20 52.40
CA VAL A 6 -24.41 37.22 51.33
C VAL A 6 -24.86 36.18 50.30
N CYS A 7 -25.44 36.65 49.20
CA CYS A 7 -25.79 35.83 48.05
C CYS A 7 -24.49 35.52 47.27
N ARG A 8 -23.95 34.30 47.42
CA ARG A 8 -22.82 33.82 46.58
C ARG A 8 -23.41 33.29 45.28
N VAL A 9 -23.28 34.09 44.21
CA VAL A 9 -23.55 33.63 42.84
C VAL A 9 -22.32 32.82 42.41
N ILE A 10 -22.46 31.49 42.35
CA ILE A 10 -21.48 30.61 41.77
C ILE A 10 -21.73 30.64 40.26
N ALA A 11 -20.91 31.41 39.53
CA ALA A 11 -20.87 31.37 38.07
C ALA A 11 -20.15 30.12 37.63
N SER A 12 -20.91 29.06 37.25
CA SER A 12 -20.37 27.85 36.63
C SER A 12 -19.96 28.20 35.18
N ILE A 13 -18.67 28.41 34.96
CA ILE A 13 -18.10 28.52 33.61
C ILE A 13 -18.08 27.11 33.00
N PHE A 14 -19.04 26.80 32.17
CA PHE A 14 -19.04 25.62 31.31
C PHE A 14 -17.97 25.84 30.22
N LEU A 15 -16.79 25.30 30.42
CA LEU A 15 -15.75 25.27 29.38
C LEU A 15 -16.20 24.23 28.31
N LEU A 16 -16.83 24.71 27.23
CA LEU A 16 -17.12 23.90 26.05
C LEU A 16 -15.78 23.57 25.38
N ILE A 17 -15.23 22.40 25.73
CA ILE A 17 -14.13 21.80 24.99
C ILE A 17 -14.69 21.38 23.64
N PHE A 18 -14.53 22.21 22.63
CA PHE A 18 -14.73 21.83 21.24
C PHE A 18 -13.62 20.84 20.89
N SER A 19 -13.87 19.54 21.08
CA SER A 19 -13.05 18.50 20.48
C SER A 19 -13.18 18.62 18.96
N GLN A 20 -12.21 19.24 18.33
CA GLN A 20 -12.11 19.15 16.87
C GLN A 20 -11.87 17.66 16.54
N GLN A 21 -12.92 17.01 16.10
CA GLN A 21 -12.79 15.71 15.49
C GLN A 21 -11.93 15.91 14.25
N ILE A 22 -10.68 15.43 14.32
CA ILE A 22 -9.83 15.31 13.14
C ILE A 22 -10.53 14.26 12.27
N GLN A 23 -11.33 14.73 11.33
CA GLN A 23 -11.98 13.86 10.37
C GLN A 23 -10.92 13.40 9.39
N ALA A 24 -10.50 12.15 9.52
CA ALA A 24 -9.61 11.52 8.56
C ALA A 24 -10.34 11.41 7.22
N ALA A 25 -9.71 11.90 6.17
CA ALA A 25 -10.27 11.88 4.83
C ALA A 25 -10.00 10.55 4.14
N GLU A 26 -10.86 10.20 3.19
CA GLU A 26 -10.73 9.05 2.31
C GLU A 26 -10.50 9.53 0.88
N LEU A 27 -9.43 9.05 0.22
CA LEU A 27 -9.22 9.28 -1.20
C LEU A 27 -9.63 8.03 -1.98
N THR A 28 -10.63 8.15 -2.84
CA THR A 28 -10.95 7.15 -3.85
C THR A 28 -10.15 7.45 -5.10
N ILE A 29 -9.39 6.46 -5.59
CA ILE A 29 -8.56 6.60 -6.77
C ILE A 29 -9.09 5.70 -7.87
N ASP A 30 -9.44 6.28 -9.02
CA ASP A 30 -9.79 5.57 -10.25
C ASP A 30 -8.56 5.53 -11.16
N VAL A 31 -7.98 4.35 -11.36
CA VAL A 31 -6.84 4.16 -12.25
C VAL A 31 -7.32 3.59 -13.57
N LEU A 32 -7.10 4.35 -14.64
CA LEU A 32 -7.60 4.07 -15.99
C LEU A 32 -6.45 4.05 -16.99
N ASP A 33 -6.59 3.31 -18.08
CA ASP A 33 -5.69 3.39 -19.22
C ASP A 33 -6.05 4.57 -20.14
N SER A 34 -5.30 4.74 -21.24
CA SER A 34 -5.51 5.80 -22.23
C SER A 34 -6.86 5.71 -22.96
N THR A 35 -7.55 4.57 -22.90
CA THR A 35 -8.87 4.36 -23.50
C THR A 35 -10.01 4.58 -22.50
N GLY A 36 -9.68 4.85 -21.23
CA GLY A 36 -10.64 4.96 -20.12
C GLY A 36 -11.01 3.61 -19.50
N SER A 37 -10.32 2.52 -19.87
CA SER A 37 -10.57 1.19 -19.28
C SER A 37 -9.91 1.06 -17.91
N PRO A 38 -10.57 0.36 -16.95
CA PRO A 38 -10.06 0.22 -15.60
C PRO A 38 -8.80 -0.66 -15.56
N ILE A 39 -7.83 -0.26 -14.74
CA ILE A 39 -6.58 -1.01 -14.50
C ILE A 39 -6.64 -1.70 -13.15
N GLU A 40 -6.69 -3.04 -13.15
CA GLU A 40 -6.56 -3.88 -11.95
C GLU A 40 -5.09 -4.01 -11.53
N ASN A 41 -4.85 -4.21 -10.23
CA ASN A 41 -3.51 -4.41 -9.66
C ASN A 41 -2.54 -3.21 -9.78
N ALA A 42 -3.04 -2.02 -10.07
CA ALA A 42 -2.24 -0.81 -9.90
C ALA A 42 -2.06 -0.52 -8.40
N VAL A 43 -0.86 -0.16 -7.99
CA VAL A 43 -0.55 0.31 -6.64
C VAL A 43 -0.68 1.83 -6.64
N VAL A 44 -1.51 2.36 -5.74
CA VAL A 44 -1.61 3.80 -5.48
C VAL A 44 -1.18 4.10 -4.06
N TYR A 45 -0.45 5.18 -3.87
CA TYR A 45 0.04 5.58 -2.56
C TYR A 45 0.20 7.09 -2.46
N ALA A 46 0.02 7.62 -1.26
CA ALA A 46 0.11 9.05 -0.97
C ALA A 46 1.27 9.32 -0.02
N GLU A 47 2.24 10.08 -0.48
CA GLU A 47 3.39 10.53 0.32
C GLU A 47 3.07 11.91 0.89
N PRO A 48 2.96 12.05 2.23
CA PRO A 48 2.77 13.36 2.85
C PRO A 48 4.06 14.18 2.79
N ASP A 49 3.95 15.51 2.73
CA ASP A 49 5.11 16.42 2.81
C ASP A 49 5.90 16.19 4.12
N ASN A 50 5.21 15.84 5.19
CA ASN A 50 5.82 15.44 6.46
C ASN A 50 5.81 13.92 6.61
N LYS A 51 6.97 13.31 6.85
CA LYS A 51 7.08 11.85 7.00
C LYS A 51 6.16 11.33 8.11
N SER A 52 5.42 10.28 7.80
CA SER A 52 4.62 9.55 8.79
C SER A 52 5.52 8.64 9.63
N SER A 53 5.21 8.54 10.94
CA SER A 53 5.88 7.64 11.87
C SER A 53 5.10 6.34 12.13
N ILE A 54 4.08 6.02 11.32
CA ILE A 54 3.29 4.80 11.48
C ILE A 54 4.18 3.60 11.15
N PRO A 55 4.34 2.63 12.08
CA PRO A 55 5.15 1.44 11.84
C PRO A 55 4.59 0.57 10.72
N ALA A 56 5.48 -0.10 9.98
CA ALA A 56 5.09 -1.09 8.98
C ALA A 56 4.46 -2.33 9.64
N ALA A 57 3.41 -2.88 9.02
CA ALA A 57 2.80 -4.14 9.42
C ALA A 57 3.47 -5.32 8.73
N ASN A 58 3.33 -6.55 9.30
CA ASN A 58 3.77 -7.76 8.64
C ASN A 58 2.88 -8.11 7.44
N ALA A 59 3.44 -8.79 6.45
CA ALA A 59 2.72 -9.22 5.26
C ALA A 59 2.99 -10.69 4.92
N ILE A 60 2.08 -11.29 4.15
CA ILE A 60 2.16 -12.69 3.71
C ILE A 60 1.96 -12.73 2.20
N ILE A 61 2.82 -13.46 1.50
CA ILE A 61 2.67 -13.80 0.08
C ILE A 61 2.76 -15.32 -0.02
N GLU A 62 1.61 -15.93 -0.29
CA GLU A 62 1.48 -17.38 -0.33
C GLU A 62 2.04 -17.97 -1.63
N GLN A 63 2.47 -19.22 -1.55
CA GLN A 63 2.71 -20.07 -2.70
C GLN A 63 1.63 -21.15 -2.72
N ARG A 64 0.76 -21.09 -3.72
CA ARG A 64 -0.37 -21.99 -3.86
C ARG A 64 -0.71 -22.24 -5.34
N GLY A 65 -0.88 -23.50 -5.70
CA GLY A 65 -1.16 -23.88 -7.09
C GLY A 65 -0.01 -23.54 -8.04
N LYS A 66 1.23 -23.55 -7.55
CA LYS A 66 2.46 -23.16 -8.26
C LYS A 66 2.39 -21.71 -8.75
N GLN A 67 1.91 -20.82 -7.90
CA GLN A 67 1.84 -19.37 -8.12
C GLN A 67 2.13 -18.65 -6.81
N PHE A 68 2.66 -17.43 -6.89
CA PHE A 68 2.65 -16.48 -5.77
C PHE A 68 1.29 -15.80 -5.71
N ASN A 69 0.73 -15.67 -4.52
CA ASN A 69 -0.57 -15.06 -4.30
C ASN A 69 -0.50 -14.05 -3.14
N PRO A 70 -0.86 -12.79 -3.40
CA PRO A 70 -1.32 -12.22 -4.66
C PRO A 70 -0.18 -11.99 -5.68
N LEU A 71 -0.54 -11.77 -6.96
CA LEU A 71 0.40 -11.41 -8.03
C LEU A 71 1.11 -10.08 -7.75
N VAL A 72 0.38 -9.10 -7.23
CA VAL A 72 0.92 -7.79 -6.84
C VAL A 72 0.62 -7.56 -5.38
N SER A 73 1.65 -7.22 -4.62
CA SER A 73 1.59 -6.76 -3.24
C SER A 73 2.15 -5.36 -3.12
N VAL A 74 1.63 -4.58 -2.20
CA VAL A 74 2.23 -3.32 -1.76
C VAL A 74 2.51 -3.41 -0.27
N VAL A 75 3.69 -2.95 0.14
CA VAL A 75 4.13 -2.96 1.53
C VAL A 75 4.86 -1.67 1.86
N GLN A 76 4.82 -1.25 3.10
CA GLN A 76 5.63 -0.14 3.60
C GLN A 76 7.07 -0.59 3.81
N ALA A 77 8.04 0.29 3.60
CA ALA A 77 9.43 0.04 3.95
C ALA A 77 9.57 -0.31 5.44
N GLY A 78 10.30 -1.37 5.74
CA GLY A 78 10.41 -1.96 7.08
C GLY A 78 9.50 -3.16 7.33
N THR A 79 8.59 -3.51 6.38
CA THR A 79 7.71 -4.68 6.48
C THR A 79 8.53 -5.98 6.47
N ASP A 80 8.17 -6.88 7.39
CA ASP A 80 8.61 -8.27 7.37
C ASP A 80 7.59 -9.12 6.60
N VAL A 81 8.04 -9.77 5.49
CA VAL A 81 7.18 -10.57 4.61
C VAL A 81 7.51 -12.06 4.78
N THR A 82 6.48 -12.86 5.01
CA THR A 82 6.58 -14.32 5.07
C THR A 82 6.04 -14.94 3.79
N PHE A 83 6.69 -16.02 3.31
CA PHE A 83 6.37 -16.71 2.07
C PHE A 83 5.95 -18.17 2.32
N PRO A 84 4.78 -18.47 2.93
CA PRO A 84 4.36 -19.85 3.18
C PRO A 84 4.09 -20.59 1.88
N ASN A 85 4.56 -21.84 1.81
CA ASN A 85 4.34 -22.76 0.69
C ASN A 85 3.26 -23.77 1.06
N PHE A 86 2.08 -23.66 0.43
CA PHE A 86 0.93 -24.56 0.62
C PHE A 86 0.81 -25.65 -0.47
N ASP A 87 1.77 -25.72 -1.37
CA ASP A 87 1.82 -26.77 -2.38
C ASP A 87 2.49 -28.04 -1.83
N SER A 88 2.19 -29.18 -2.43
CA SER A 88 2.84 -30.48 -2.12
C SER A 88 4.27 -30.57 -2.65
N VAL A 89 4.70 -29.63 -3.48
CA VAL A 89 6.05 -29.53 -4.03
C VAL A 89 6.83 -28.40 -3.36
N ARG A 90 8.15 -28.55 -3.27
CA ARG A 90 9.00 -27.47 -2.77
C ARG A 90 9.11 -26.36 -3.79
N HIS A 91 9.21 -25.13 -3.32
CA HIS A 91 9.47 -23.95 -4.13
C HIS A 91 10.72 -23.21 -3.67
N HIS A 92 11.25 -22.42 -4.58
CA HIS A 92 12.34 -21.49 -4.37
C HIS A 92 11.75 -20.08 -4.51
N VAL A 93 12.10 -19.16 -3.62
CA VAL A 93 11.70 -17.75 -3.73
C VAL A 93 12.96 -16.92 -3.82
N TYR A 94 13.11 -16.14 -4.87
CA TYR A 94 14.26 -15.25 -5.02
C TYR A 94 13.87 -13.91 -5.65
N SER A 95 14.74 -12.93 -5.46
CA SER A 95 14.73 -11.66 -6.17
C SER A 95 16.14 -11.15 -6.38
N PHE A 96 16.39 -10.56 -7.56
CA PHE A 96 17.59 -9.82 -7.90
C PHE A 96 17.33 -8.32 -8.04
N SER A 97 16.14 -7.85 -7.64
CA SER A 97 15.76 -6.44 -7.75
C SER A 97 16.63 -5.55 -6.84
N PRO A 98 17.03 -4.34 -7.29
CA PRO A 98 17.87 -3.43 -6.49
C PRO A 98 17.25 -2.99 -5.16
N ALA A 99 15.92 -3.00 -5.06
CA ALA A 99 15.20 -2.69 -3.82
C ALA A 99 15.35 -3.82 -2.78
N LYS A 100 15.39 -5.10 -3.22
CA LYS A 100 15.64 -6.25 -2.35
C LYS A 100 16.19 -7.43 -3.12
N THR A 101 17.43 -7.82 -2.82
CA THR A 101 18.02 -9.07 -3.30
C THR A 101 17.98 -10.09 -2.17
N PHE A 102 17.42 -11.28 -2.43
CA PHE A 102 17.35 -12.38 -1.47
C PHE A 102 17.07 -13.71 -2.14
N GLU A 103 17.30 -14.79 -1.41
CA GLU A 103 17.06 -16.15 -1.84
C GLU A 103 16.56 -17.01 -0.66
N LEU A 104 15.40 -17.66 -0.82
CA LEU A 104 14.93 -18.74 0.03
C LEU A 104 15.03 -20.04 -0.76
N LYS A 105 16.05 -20.86 -0.45
CA LYS A 105 16.31 -22.14 -1.14
C LYS A 105 15.14 -23.09 -0.95
N LEU A 106 14.99 -24.05 -1.84
CA LEU A 106 13.88 -25.02 -1.92
C LEU A 106 13.32 -25.46 -0.56
N TYR A 107 12.08 -25.10 -0.25
CA TYR A 107 11.39 -25.44 0.98
C TYR A 107 9.91 -25.79 0.76
N SER A 108 9.30 -26.39 1.77
CA SER A 108 7.86 -26.62 1.92
C SER A 108 7.40 -26.06 3.28
N GLY A 109 6.12 -25.73 3.41
CA GLY A 109 5.56 -25.16 4.64
C GLY A 109 5.95 -23.70 4.84
N VAL A 110 6.14 -23.27 6.08
CA VAL A 110 6.45 -21.88 6.45
C VAL A 110 7.94 -21.72 6.71
N PRO A 111 8.62 -20.74 6.09
CA PRO A 111 10.02 -20.42 6.40
C PRO A 111 10.18 -20.03 7.87
N THR A 112 11.33 -20.33 8.46
CA THR A 112 11.65 -20.02 9.87
C THR A 112 11.78 -18.53 10.14
N SER A 113 12.11 -17.73 9.15
CA SER A 113 12.30 -16.28 9.28
C SER A 113 11.65 -15.53 8.14
N PRO A 114 11.00 -14.40 8.40
CA PRO A 114 10.52 -13.51 7.36
C PRO A 114 11.67 -12.81 6.63
N VAL A 115 11.38 -12.23 5.48
CA VAL A 115 12.29 -11.36 4.73
C VAL A 115 11.87 -9.91 4.96
N LYS A 116 12.79 -9.08 5.46
CA LYS A 116 12.54 -7.65 5.67
C LYS A 116 12.70 -6.87 4.36
N PHE A 117 11.72 -6.05 4.02
CA PHE A 117 11.71 -5.14 2.86
C PHE A 117 11.92 -3.70 3.33
N ASP A 118 13.14 -3.27 3.41
CA ASP A 118 13.60 -2.04 4.07
C ASP A 118 13.88 -0.87 3.11
N LYS A 119 13.79 -1.09 1.80
CA LYS A 119 14.08 -0.08 0.78
C LYS A 119 12.93 0.05 -0.21
N ALA A 120 12.45 1.28 -0.42
CA ALA A 120 11.41 1.57 -1.41
C ALA A 120 11.85 1.19 -2.83
N GLY A 121 10.87 0.74 -3.63
CA GLY A 121 11.09 0.32 -5.02
C GLY A 121 10.37 -0.97 -5.37
N THR A 122 10.49 -1.39 -6.62
CA THR A 122 9.86 -2.61 -7.12
C THR A 122 10.77 -3.82 -6.91
N VAL A 123 10.21 -4.88 -6.37
CA VAL A 123 10.84 -6.19 -6.19
C VAL A 123 10.08 -7.22 -7.02
N VAL A 124 10.78 -7.88 -7.93
CA VAL A 124 10.23 -8.96 -8.75
C VAL A 124 10.63 -10.29 -8.10
N LEU A 125 9.64 -11.10 -7.76
CA LEU A 125 9.83 -12.45 -7.24
C LEU A 125 9.86 -13.46 -8.38
N GLY A 126 10.70 -14.46 -8.25
CA GLY A 126 10.80 -15.60 -9.15
C GLY A 126 10.94 -16.93 -8.39
N CYS A 127 10.68 -18.03 -9.11
CA CYS A 127 10.95 -19.40 -8.69
C CYS A 127 11.79 -20.09 -9.77
N ASN A 128 12.92 -20.72 -9.41
CA ASN A 128 13.81 -21.31 -10.40
C ASN A 128 13.40 -22.70 -10.92
N ILE A 129 12.33 -23.29 -10.35
CA ILE A 129 11.79 -24.57 -10.81
C ILE A 129 10.46 -24.44 -11.54
N HIS A 130 9.85 -23.26 -11.53
CA HIS A 130 8.62 -22.95 -12.26
C HIS A 130 8.74 -21.53 -12.83
N ASP A 131 9.23 -21.40 -14.08
CA ASP A 131 9.54 -20.10 -14.73
C ASP A 131 8.36 -19.13 -14.80
N TYR A 132 7.11 -19.65 -14.73
CA TYR A 132 5.89 -18.86 -14.71
C TYR A 132 5.50 -18.33 -13.32
N MET A 133 6.17 -18.78 -12.25
CA MET A 133 5.94 -18.25 -10.91
C MET A 133 6.63 -16.89 -10.75
N VAL A 134 5.90 -15.84 -11.05
CA VAL A 134 6.35 -14.45 -10.93
C VAL A 134 5.35 -13.69 -10.06
N ALA A 135 5.83 -12.77 -9.22
CA ALA A 135 5.02 -11.78 -8.53
C ALA A 135 5.80 -10.48 -8.31
N PHE A 136 5.09 -9.43 -7.92
CA PHE A 136 5.64 -8.10 -7.74
C PHE A 136 5.32 -7.60 -6.34
N ILE A 137 6.34 -7.06 -5.65
CA ILE A 137 6.17 -6.31 -4.42
C ILE A 137 6.59 -4.88 -4.71
N HIS A 138 5.68 -3.93 -4.55
CA HIS A 138 6.02 -2.52 -4.59
C HIS A 138 6.18 -2.01 -3.17
N VAL A 139 7.41 -1.66 -2.79
CA VAL A 139 7.74 -1.14 -1.46
C VAL A 139 7.66 0.38 -1.50
N VAL A 140 6.89 0.96 -0.57
CA VAL A 140 6.63 2.41 -0.49
C VAL A 140 7.05 2.97 0.87
N ASP A 141 7.42 4.26 0.92
CA ASP A 141 7.87 4.93 2.15
C ASP A 141 6.73 5.59 2.95
N THR A 142 5.49 5.19 2.70
CA THR A 142 4.29 5.76 3.32
C THR A 142 3.35 4.65 3.80
N PRO A 143 2.57 4.86 4.88
CA PRO A 143 1.53 3.93 5.30
C PRO A 143 0.23 4.07 4.50
N TYR A 144 0.09 5.11 3.65
CA TYR A 144 -1.11 5.40 2.90
C TYR A 144 -1.02 4.81 1.50
N PHE A 145 -1.37 3.55 1.35
CA PHE A 145 -1.34 2.83 0.08
C PHE A 145 -2.50 1.86 -0.08
N ALA A 146 -2.85 1.56 -1.31
CA ALA A 146 -3.83 0.55 -1.66
C ALA A 146 -3.53 -0.02 -3.06
N LYS A 147 -4.19 -1.12 -3.39
CA LYS A 147 -4.16 -1.72 -4.72
C LYS A 147 -5.53 -1.63 -5.37
N THR A 148 -5.58 -1.33 -6.67
CA THR A 148 -6.84 -1.27 -7.41
C THR A 148 -7.45 -2.66 -7.58
N ASN A 149 -8.77 -2.70 -7.50
CA ASN A 149 -9.59 -3.86 -7.82
C ASN A 149 -9.84 -3.98 -9.34
N LYS A 150 -10.67 -4.95 -9.76
CA LYS A 150 -11.05 -5.16 -11.18
C LYS A 150 -11.76 -3.98 -11.82
N LEU A 151 -12.31 -3.07 -11.03
CA LEU A 151 -12.94 -1.83 -11.51
C LEU A 151 -11.97 -0.66 -11.56
N GLY A 152 -10.66 -0.90 -11.39
CA GLY A 152 -9.64 0.14 -11.36
C GLY A 152 -9.69 1.04 -10.12
N LYS A 153 -10.44 0.65 -9.08
CA LYS A 153 -10.65 1.47 -7.89
C LYS A 153 -9.78 1.04 -6.73
N ALA A 154 -9.14 2.01 -6.08
CA ALA A 154 -8.47 1.87 -4.80
C ALA A 154 -8.93 2.95 -3.83
N VAL A 155 -8.86 2.68 -2.53
CA VAL A 155 -9.26 3.61 -1.48
C VAL A 155 -8.13 3.74 -0.48
N LEU A 156 -7.61 4.96 -0.35
CA LEU A 156 -6.67 5.33 0.71
C LEU A 156 -7.47 5.90 1.87
N ARG A 157 -7.29 5.33 3.06
CA ARG A 157 -8.07 5.68 4.27
C ARG A 157 -7.22 6.40 5.29
N ASP A 158 -7.88 7.06 6.21
CA ASP A 158 -7.28 7.66 7.40
C ASP A 158 -6.17 8.67 7.09
N LEU A 159 -6.31 9.41 5.97
CA LEU A 159 -5.36 10.45 5.61
C LEU A 159 -5.62 11.71 6.46
N PRO A 160 -4.65 12.18 7.24
CA PRO A 160 -4.70 13.51 7.84
C PRO A 160 -4.85 14.61 6.78
N ASN A 161 -5.47 15.71 7.15
CA ASN A 161 -5.51 16.88 6.28
C ASN A 161 -4.09 17.38 5.99
N GLY A 162 -3.78 17.67 4.73
CA GLY A 162 -2.45 18.11 4.32
C GLY A 162 -2.18 17.97 2.82
N ASN A 163 -0.96 18.32 2.45
CA ASN A 163 -0.47 18.14 1.08
C ASN A 163 0.17 16.76 0.93
N TYR A 164 -0.10 16.13 -0.20
CA TYR A 164 0.41 14.82 -0.55
C TYR A 164 0.85 14.77 -2.00
N THR A 165 1.91 14.03 -2.27
CA THR A 165 2.22 13.53 -3.61
C THR A 165 1.55 12.18 -3.78
N LEU A 166 0.45 12.14 -4.53
CA LEU A 166 -0.24 10.91 -4.91
C LEU A 166 0.50 10.26 -6.07
N LYS A 167 0.81 8.97 -5.96
CA LYS A 167 1.58 8.21 -6.94
C LYS A 167 0.83 6.97 -7.36
N ALA A 168 1.00 6.56 -8.62
CA ALA A 168 0.46 5.32 -9.16
C ALA A 168 1.53 4.55 -9.92
N TRP A 169 1.62 3.26 -9.61
CA TRP A 169 2.54 2.30 -10.21
C TRP A 169 1.80 1.06 -10.71
N HIS A 170 2.31 0.44 -11.77
CA HIS A 170 1.87 -0.88 -12.23
C HIS A 170 3.07 -1.61 -12.84
N TYR A 171 3.14 -2.94 -12.70
CA TYR A 171 4.25 -3.76 -13.23
C TYR A 171 4.39 -3.71 -14.75
N ALA A 172 3.35 -3.31 -15.48
CA ALA A 172 3.34 -3.15 -16.93
C ALA A 172 3.42 -1.69 -17.40
N LEU A 173 3.91 -0.76 -16.56
CA LEU A 173 4.12 0.63 -17.01
C LEU A 173 4.95 0.68 -18.28
N ALA A 174 4.56 1.53 -19.25
CA ALA A 174 5.23 1.67 -20.55
C ALA A 174 6.70 2.07 -20.38
N LYS A 175 6.99 2.90 -19.39
CA LYS A 175 8.34 3.24 -18.95
C LYS A 175 8.48 2.91 -17.47
N GLU A 176 9.34 1.97 -17.15
CA GLU A 176 9.51 1.43 -15.77
C GLU A 176 9.85 2.48 -14.71
N LYS A 177 10.42 3.61 -15.12
CA LYS A 177 10.82 4.70 -14.22
C LYS A 177 9.80 5.85 -14.15
N GLU A 178 8.74 5.83 -14.95
CA GLU A 178 7.70 6.87 -14.93
C GLU A 178 6.52 6.45 -14.06
N ILE A 179 6.70 6.57 -12.74
CA ILE A 179 5.59 6.59 -11.80
C ILE A 179 4.77 7.85 -12.10
N VAL A 180 3.46 7.71 -12.27
CA VAL A 180 2.58 8.86 -12.46
C VAL A 180 2.36 9.54 -11.11
N GLU A 181 2.61 10.84 -11.05
CA GLU A 181 2.51 11.64 -9.82
C GLU A 181 1.52 12.79 -9.97
N LYS A 182 0.82 13.12 -8.88
CA LYS A 182 -0.11 14.24 -8.80
C LYS A 182 -0.07 14.87 -7.40
N GLN A 183 0.08 16.19 -7.33
CA GLN A 183 -0.05 16.92 -6.06
C GLN A 183 -1.53 17.01 -5.66
N VAL A 184 -1.82 16.72 -4.40
CA VAL A 184 -3.18 16.67 -3.86
C VAL A 184 -3.22 17.34 -2.50
N LEU A 185 -4.15 18.28 -2.32
CA LEU A 185 -4.48 18.81 -1.02
C LEU A 185 -5.68 18.02 -0.46
N VAL A 186 -5.45 17.28 0.61
CA VAL A 186 -6.47 16.52 1.33
C VAL A 186 -7.07 17.40 2.43
N LYS A 187 -8.34 17.75 2.32
CA LYS A 187 -9.16 18.46 3.33
C LYS A 187 -10.43 17.70 3.65
N GLU A 188 -10.94 16.96 2.68
CA GLU A 188 -12.15 16.17 2.73
C GLU A 188 -12.03 14.96 1.81
N SER A 189 -12.94 14.01 1.91
CA SER A 189 -12.98 12.85 1.03
C SER A 189 -13.26 13.27 -0.41
N GLN A 190 -12.48 12.74 -1.37
CA GLN A 190 -12.58 13.08 -2.78
C GLN A 190 -12.22 11.90 -3.67
N THR A 191 -12.64 11.97 -4.94
CA THR A 191 -12.27 10.99 -5.97
C THR A 191 -11.27 11.62 -6.94
N ILE A 192 -10.22 10.88 -7.27
CA ILE A 192 -9.13 11.32 -8.15
C ILE A 192 -8.93 10.29 -9.25
N VAL A 193 -8.88 10.74 -10.50
CA VAL A 193 -8.52 9.90 -11.64
C VAL A 193 -7.01 10.00 -11.89
N MET A 194 -6.37 8.83 -12.06
CA MET A 194 -4.96 8.69 -12.42
C MET A 194 -4.82 7.84 -13.68
N PRO A 195 -4.49 8.44 -14.83
CA PRO A 195 -4.27 7.70 -16.07
C PRO A 195 -2.89 7.03 -16.05
N LEU A 196 -2.81 5.75 -16.44
CA LEU A 196 -1.55 5.04 -16.66
C LEU A 196 -1.42 4.58 -18.10
N SER A 197 -0.21 4.70 -18.66
CA SER A 197 0.13 4.10 -19.95
C SER A 197 0.82 2.76 -19.71
N LEU A 198 0.17 1.67 -20.14
CA LEU A 198 0.69 0.32 -20.00
C LEU A 198 1.24 -0.20 -21.33
N LYS A 199 2.31 -0.98 -21.28
CA LYS A 199 2.80 -1.80 -22.40
C LYS A 199 2.25 -3.22 -22.25
N PRO A 200 2.09 -3.98 -23.34
CA PRO A 200 1.78 -5.40 -23.24
C PRO A 200 2.83 -6.10 -22.36
N PHE A 201 2.35 -6.74 -21.32
CA PHE A 201 3.16 -7.55 -20.41
C PHE A 201 2.53 -8.93 -20.27
N MET A 202 3.25 -9.95 -20.67
CA MET A 202 2.79 -11.33 -20.52
C MET A 202 3.50 -11.97 -19.33
N ILE A 203 2.72 -12.36 -18.33
CA ILE A 203 3.19 -13.31 -17.34
C ILE A 203 3.31 -14.66 -18.04
N PRO A 204 4.45 -15.36 -17.93
CA PRO A 204 4.58 -16.68 -18.57
C PRO A 204 3.42 -17.60 -18.19
N ALA A 205 2.84 -18.27 -19.18
CA ALA A 205 1.71 -19.17 -18.94
C ALA A 205 2.15 -20.40 -18.13
N LYS A 206 1.29 -20.84 -17.21
CA LYS A 206 1.46 -22.10 -16.52
C LYS A 206 1.41 -23.25 -17.56
N LYS A 207 2.49 -24.01 -17.67
CA LYS A 207 2.57 -25.22 -18.48
C LYS A 207 2.00 -26.42 -17.72
#